data_469bb83e46b542e7d51a822e05ebcf72
#
_entry.id   469bb83e46b542e7d51a822e05ebcf72
#
_cell.length_a   1.000
_cell.length_b   1.000
_cell.length_c   1.000
_cell.angle_alpha   90.00
_cell.angle_beta   90.00
_cell.angle_gamma   90.00
#
_symmetry.space_group_name_H-M   'P 1'
#
loop_
_entity.id
_entity.type
_entity.pdbx_description
1 polymer ?
#
loop_
_entity_poly.entity_id
_entity_poly.type
_entity_poly.pdbx_seq_one_letter_code
_entity_poly.pdbx_strand_id
1 'polypeptide(L)'
;MNSEFLAPNGRTERHRSKVDIVYDILVSASGAGAKKTHILYKANISSTQVENYFSALLAHGLIVHAQDIEGNKVFRTTEKGLRFIMCCEEIRSLIGLVMNNRRIDPMSDFYAFDRRH
;
A
#
# COMPACT_ATOMS: atom_id res chain seq x y z
N MET A 1 11.36 -10.31 -22.20
CA MET A 1 11.15 -10.14 -21.76
C MET A 1 10.86 -10.22 -20.66
N ASN A 2 10.86 -10.57 -20.22
CA ASN A 2 10.62 -10.60 -19.30
C ASN A 2 11.16 -10.26 -18.13
N SER A 3 11.99 -10.64 -17.87
CA SER A 3 12.83 -10.13 -16.90
C SER A 3 12.51 -8.83 -16.46
N GLU A 4 11.98 -8.16 -17.27
CA GLU A 4 11.62 -6.85 -16.96
C GLU A 4 10.65 -6.78 -15.86
N PHE A 5 10.14 -7.85 -15.43
CA PHE A 5 9.14 -7.81 -14.43
C PHE A 5 9.60 -8.07 -13.06
N LEU A 6 10.90 -8.26 -12.87
CA LEU A 6 11.38 -8.51 -11.55
C LEU A 6 11.62 -7.21 -10.83
N ALA A 7 10.96 -7.05 -9.71
CA ALA A 7 11.18 -5.92 -8.85
C ALA A 7 12.47 -6.14 -8.08
N PRO A 8 13.04 -5.08 -7.51
CA PRO A 8 14.22 -5.24 -6.67
C PRO A 8 14.05 -6.23 -5.54
N ASN A 9 12.82 -6.43 -5.10
CA ASN A 9 12.56 -7.37 -4.02
C ASN A 9 12.31 -8.78 -4.53
N GLY A 10 12.54 -9.04 -5.81
CA GLY A 10 12.39 -10.37 -6.35
C GLY A 10 11.01 -10.72 -6.84
N ARG A 11 10.09 -9.79 -6.81
CA ARG A 11 8.74 -10.02 -7.30
C ARG A 11 8.57 -9.38 -8.66
N THR A 12 7.56 -9.84 -9.40
CA THR A 12 7.25 -9.19 -10.65
C THR A 12 6.39 -7.97 -10.37
N GLU A 13 6.54 -6.97 -11.20
CA GLU A 13 5.83 -5.72 -11.04
C GLU A 13 4.72 -5.51 -12.02
N ARG A 14 4.63 -6.31 -13.05
CA ARG A 14 3.76 -5.98 -14.15
C ARG A 14 2.28 -5.96 -13.79
N HIS A 15 1.89 -6.60 -12.72
CA HIS A 15 0.49 -6.62 -12.32
C HIS A 15 0.19 -5.71 -11.16
N ARG A 16 1.11 -4.87 -10.83
CA ARG A 16 0.93 -3.97 -9.72
C ARG A 16 0.01 -2.84 -10.16
N SER A 17 -1.13 -2.73 -9.53
CA SER A 17 -2.12 -1.74 -9.89
C SER A 17 -1.80 -0.40 -9.25
N LYS A 18 -2.52 0.64 -9.69
CA LYS A 18 -2.36 1.95 -9.08
C LYS A 18 -2.73 1.92 -7.60
N VAL A 19 -3.73 1.10 -7.26
CA VAL A 19 -4.12 0.96 -5.86
C VAL A 19 -2.97 0.41 -5.04
N ASP A 20 -2.25 -0.58 -5.59
CA ASP A 20 -1.12 -1.16 -4.89
C ASP A 20 -0.01 -0.13 -4.69
N ILE A 21 0.23 0.68 -5.71
CA ILE A 21 1.27 1.70 -5.61
C ILE A 21 0.90 2.73 -4.56
N VAL A 22 -0.35 3.20 -4.58
CA VAL A 22 -0.81 4.17 -3.59
C VAL A 22 -0.71 3.58 -2.19
N TYR A 23 -1.12 2.34 -2.04
CA TYR A 23 -1.01 1.66 -0.75
C TYR A 23 0.44 1.68 -0.25
N ASP A 24 1.37 1.32 -1.11
CA ASP A 24 2.78 1.25 -0.72
C ASP A 24 3.32 2.63 -0.35
N ILE A 25 2.92 3.66 -1.08
CA ILE A 25 3.32 5.03 -0.76
C ILE A 25 2.79 5.41 0.62
N LEU A 26 1.50 5.16 0.84
CA LEU A 26 0.86 5.57 2.10
C LEU A 26 1.43 4.83 3.30
N VAL A 27 1.71 3.54 3.13
CA VAL A 27 2.32 2.78 4.21
C VAL A 27 3.71 3.33 4.51
N SER A 28 4.47 3.65 3.47
CA SER A 28 5.82 4.18 3.65
C SER A 28 5.83 5.51 4.38
N ALA A 29 4.79 6.30 4.21
CA ALA A 29 4.71 7.63 4.79
C ALA A 29 3.93 7.69 6.10
N SER A 30 3.46 6.54 6.59
CA SER A 30 2.64 6.56 7.80
C SER A 30 3.51 6.72 9.03
N GLY A 31 2.88 7.05 10.14
CA GLY A 31 3.59 7.30 11.39
C GLY A 31 4.27 8.64 11.36
N ALA A 32 5.55 8.63 11.58
CA ALA A 32 6.33 9.87 11.64
C ALA A 32 6.51 10.51 10.27
N GLY A 33 6.17 9.80 9.22
CA GLY A 33 6.39 10.31 7.87
C GLY A 33 7.71 9.82 7.32
N ALA A 34 7.96 10.16 6.07
CA ALA A 34 9.21 9.74 5.42
C ALA A 34 9.59 10.75 4.35
N LYS A 35 10.86 10.78 4.05
CA LYS A 35 11.36 11.63 2.98
C LYS A 35 10.94 11.05 1.64
N LYS A 36 10.83 11.91 0.65
CA LYS A 36 10.40 11.50 -0.67
C LYS A 36 11.25 10.36 -1.24
N THR A 37 12.56 10.47 -1.09
CA THR A 37 13.47 9.45 -1.62
C THR A 37 13.24 8.10 -0.95
N HIS A 38 12.97 8.13 0.34
CA HIS A 38 12.71 6.91 1.09
C HIS A 38 11.41 6.26 0.60
N ILE A 39 10.37 7.08 0.40
CA ILE A 39 9.10 6.57 -0.08
C ILE A 39 9.25 5.97 -1.46
N LEU A 40 9.98 6.66 -2.31
CA LEU A 40 10.22 6.20 -3.68
C LEU A 40 10.88 4.83 -3.67
N TYR A 41 11.87 4.67 -2.82
CA TYR A 41 12.58 3.41 -2.72
C TYR A 41 11.68 2.31 -2.15
N LYS A 42 10.98 2.62 -1.06
CA LYS A 42 10.14 1.61 -0.42
C LYS A 42 8.96 1.22 -1.28
N ALA A 43 8.39 2.17 -1.99
CA ALA A 43 7.25 1.89 -2.85
C ALA A 43 7.68 1.35 -4.20
N ASN A 44 8.97 1.39 -4.47
CA ASN A 44 9.54 0.84 -5.68
C ASN A 44 8.93 1.47 -6.93
N ILE A 45 8.98 2.79 -6.99
CA ILE A 45 8.46 3.53 -8.14
C ILE A 45 9.55 4.45 -8.65
N SER A 46 9.42 4.83 -9.90
CA SER A 46 10.42 5.70 -10.52
C SER A 46 10.20 7.14 -10.09
N SER A 47 11.21 7.96 -10.27
CA SER A 47 11.08 9.37 -9.94
C SER A 47 10.04 10.05 -10.80
N THR A 48 9.83 9.57 -12.00
CA THR A 48 8.80 10.12 -12.87
C THR A 48 7.40 9.80 -12.33
N GLN A 49 7.21 8.58 -11.93
CA GLN A 49 5.92 8.16 -11.41
C GLN A 49 5.59 8.84 -10.09
N VAL A 50 6.60 9.03 -9.25
CA VAL A 50 6.34 9.54 -7.92
C VAL A 50 5.75 10.95 -7.97
N GLU A 51 6.16 11.77 -8.93
CA GLU A 51 5.65 13.12 -9.01
C GLU A 51 4.14 13.12 -9.26
N ASN A 52 3.69 12.28 -10.17
CA ASN A 52 2.27 12.20 -10.47
C ASN A 52 1.47 11.71 -9.27
N TYR A 53 1.97 10.69 -8.61
CA TYR A 53 1.27 10.16 -7.45
C TYR A 53 1.24 11.15 -6.30
N PHE A 54 2.37 11.80 -6.04
CA PHE A 54 2.43 12.75 -4.93
C PHE A 54 1.51 13.93 -5.16
N SER A 55 1.48 14.46 -6.37
CA SER A 55 0.58 15.56 -6.68
C SER A 55 -0.87 15.19 -6.38
N ALA A 56 -1.28 14.02 -6.83
CA ALA A 56 -2.64 13.57 -6.62
C ALA A 56 -2.93 13.33 -5.15
N LEU A 57 -2.00 12.68 -4.47
CA LEU A 57 -2.23 12.34 -3.06
C LEU A 57 -2.27 13.60 -2.19
N LEU A 58 -1.44 14.58 -2.49
CA LEU A 58 -1.48 15.84 -1.78
C LEU A 58 -2.78 16.58 -2.07
N ALA A 59 -3.17 16.62 -3.33
CA ALA A 59 -4.38 17.33 -3.73
C ALA A 59 -5.63 16.77 -3.06
N HIS A 60 -5.65 15.47 -2.85
CA HIS A 60 -6.82 14.83 -2.26
C HIS A 60 -6.67 14.56 -0.77
N GLY A 61 -5.62 15.07 -0.18
CA GLY A 61 -5.49 15.00 1.27
C GLY A 61 -5.13 13.66 1.85
N LEU A 62 -4.49 12.80 1.06
CA LEU A 62 -4.07 11.51 1.57
C LEU A 62 -2.68 11.57 2.19
N ILE A 63 -1.89 12.54 1.77
CA ILE A 63 -0.61 12.83 2.43
C ILE A 63 -0.52 14.33 2.61
N VAL A 64 0.35 14.74 3.52
CA VAL A 64 0.62 16.16 3.77
C VAL A 64 2.11 16.35 3.93
N HIS A 65 2.53 17.58 3.68
CA HIS A 65 3.89 17.99 4.02
C HIS A 65 4.00 18.11 5.53
N ALA A 66 5.12 17.65 6.07
CA ALA A 66 5.32 17.69 7.50
C ALA A 66 6.82 17.81 7.77
N GLN A 67 7.18 17.82 9.04
CA GLN A 67 8.58 17.81 9.45
C GLN A 67 8.76 16.71 10.47
N ASP A 68 9.91 16.06 10.42
CA ASP A 68 10.19 15.04 11.40
C ASP A 68 10.75 15.72 12.65
N ILE A 69 11.14 14.91 13.62
CA ILE A 69 11.58 15.42 14.90
C ILE A 69 12.85 16.26 14.78
N GLU A 70 13.62 16.03 13.74
CA GLU A 70 14.85 16.76 13.50
C GLU A 70 14.65 17.95 12.58
N GLY A 71 13.42 18.21 12.18
CA GLY A 71 13.12 19.34 11.32
C GLY A 71 13.24 19.05 9.84
N ASN A 72 13.49 17.82 9.46
CA ASN A 72 13.58 17.46 8.04
C ASN A 72 12.22 17.42 7.41
N LYS A 73 12.15 17.85 6.17
CA LYS A 73 10.88 17.81 5.44
C LYS A 73 10.53 16.38 5.09
N VAL A 74 9.31 16.01 5.40
CA VAL A 74 8.83 14.67 5.11
C VAL A 74 7.41 14.76 4.59
N PHE A 75 6.92 13.65 4.07
CA PHE A 75 5.51 13.49 3.74
C PHE A 75 4.92 12.54 4.76
N ARG A 76 3.73 12.85 5.19
CA ARG A 76 3.07 12.01 6.20
C ARG A 76 1.68 11.64 5.73
N THR A 77 1.32 10.39 5.92
CA THR A 77 -0.01 9.91 5.58
C THR A 77 -1.01 10.49 6.57
N THR A 78 -2.11 11.00 6.04
CA THR A 78 -3.16 11.61 6.84
C THR A 78 -4.12 10.54 7.35
N GLU A 79 -5.07 10.97 8.15
CA GLU A 79 -6.13 10.07 8.60
C GLU A 79 -6.88 9.50 7.42
N LYS A 80 -7.14 10.31 6.41
CA LYS A 80 -7.78 9.84 5.20
C LYS A 80 -6.93 8.79 4.51
N GLY A 81 -5.62 9.01 4.46
CA GLY A 81 -4.71 8.03 3.89
C GLY A 81 -4.69 6.73 4.67
N LEU A 82 -4.79 6.82 5.99
CA LEU A 82 -4.86 5.62 6.82
C LEU A 82 -6.13 4.83 6.53
N ARG A 83 -7.24 5.53 6.29
CA ARG A 83 -8.46 4.83 5.93
C ARG A 83 -8.31 4.11 4.59
N PHE A 84 -7.58 4.72 3.67
CA PHE A 84 -7.30 4.06 2.39
C PHE A 84 -6.52 2.76 2.63
N ILE A 85 -5.50 2.83 3.48
CA ILE A 85 -4.70 1.65 3.82
C ILE A 85 -5.60 0.57 4.40
N MET A 86 -6.45 0.93 5.33
CA MET A 86 -7.33 -0.02 5.99
C MET A 86 -8.30 -0.66 5.00
N CYS A 87 -8.81 0.12 4.06
CA CYS A 87 -9.68 -0.42 3.03
C CYS A 87 -8.96 -1.41 2.14
N CYS A 88 -7.71 -1.11 1.80
CA CYS A 88 -6.93 -2.03 0.98
C CYS A 88 -6.68 -3.34 1.72
N GLU A 89 -6.37 -3.24 3.01
CA GLU A 89 -6.12 -4.43 3.80
C GLU A 89 -7.38 -5.26 3.94
N GLU A 90 -8.50 -4.60 4.07
CA GLU A 90 -9.77 -5.30 4.15
C GLU A 90 -10.05 -6.05 2.85
N ILE A 91 -9.86 -5.39 1.73
CA ILE A 91 -10.08 -6.01 0.44
C ILE A 91 -9.16 -7.22 0.26
N ARG A 92 -7.89 -7.05 0.62
CA ARG A 92 -6.94 -8.14 0.48
C ARG A 92 -7.29 -9.32 1.36
N SER A 93 -7.77 -9.02 2.54
CA SER A 93 -8.21 -10.06 3.46
C SER A 93 -9.37 -10.84 2.87
N LEU A 94 -10.34 -10.13 2.31
CA LEU A 94 -11.50 -10.78 1.71
C LEU A 94 -11.12 -11.59 0.49
N ILE A 95 -10.22 -11.08 -0.32
CA ILE A 95 -9.75 -11.82 -1.49
C ILE A 95 -9.03 -13.08 -1.05
N GLY A 96 -8.24 -12.98 0.00
CA GLY A 96 -7.55 -14.14 0.54
C GLY A 96 -8.51 -15.23 0.97
N LEU A 97 -9.61 -14.83 1.61
CA LEU A 97 -10.62 -15.79 2.00
C LEU A 97 -11.24 -16.48 0.79
N VAL A 98 -11.57 -15.68 -0.21
CA VAL A 98 -12.18 -16.22 -1.41
C VAL A 98 -11.24 -17.19 -2.11
N MET A 99 -9.98 -16.80 -2.24
CA MET A 99 -9.02 -17.64 -2.93
C MET A 99 -8.72 -18.92 -2.18
N ASN A 100 -8.76 -18.86 -0.87
CA ASN A 100 -8.49 -20.04 -0.06
C ASN A 100 -9.66 -20.98 -0.01
N ASN A 101 -10.85 -20.46 -0.19
CA ASN A 101 -12.06 -21.25 -0.09
C ASN A 101 -12.09 -22.47 -0.98
N ARG A 102 -11.51 -22.36 -2.14
CA ARG A 102 -11.59 -23.47 -3.05
C ARG A 102 -10.75 -24.64 -2.61
N ARG A 103 -9.92 -24.47 -1.60
CA ARG A 103 -9.10 -25.55 -1.10
C ARG A 103 -9.46 -25.95 0.30
N ILE A 104 -10.42 -25.30 0.86
CA ILE A 104 -10.81 -25.54 2.23
C ILE A 104 -12.16 -26.17 2.22
N ASP A 105 -12.30 -27.20 3.02
CA ASP A 105 -13.57 -27.84 3.21
C ASP A 105 -14.58 -26.78 3.68
N PRO A 106 -15.73 -26.72 3.06
CA PRO A 106 -16.71 -25.68 3.38
C PRO A 106 -17.11 -25.65 4.85
N MET A 107 -17.11 -26.79 5.48
CA MET A 107 -17.48 -26.84 6.87
C MET A 107 -16.43 -26.19 7.75
N SER A 108 -15.19 -26.42 7.42
CA SER A 108 -14.10 -25.81 8.11
C SER A 108 -14.15 -24.32 8.01
N ASP A 109 -14.43 -23.84 6.82
CA ASP A 109 -14.50 -22.44 6.54
C ASP A 109 -15.66 -21.80 7.30
N PHE A 110 -16.75 -22.49 7.33
CA PHE A 110 -17.93 -22.02 8.04
C PHE A 110 -17.62 -21.85 9.53
N TYR A 111 -16.94 -22.77 10.12
CA TYR A 111 -16.61 -22.68 11.53
C TYR A 111 -15.67 -21.55 11.82
N ALA A 112 -14.73 -21.32 10.92
CA ALA A 112 -13.78 -20.24 11.11
C ALA A 112 -14.51 -18.91 11.09
N PHE A 113 -15.45 -18.76 10.19
CA PHE A 113 -16.20 -17.55 10.07
C PHE A 113 -17.07 -17.33 11.29
N ASP A 114 -17.70 -18.38 11.73
CA ASP A 114 -18.58 -18.35 12.88
C ASP A 114 -17.86 -17.88 14.11
N ARG A 115 -16.69 -18.37 14.32
CA ARG A 115 -15.96 -18.04 15.53
C ARG A 115 -15.56 -16.59 15.60
N ARG A 116 -15.57 -15.90 14.50
CA ARG A 116 -15.19 -14.50 14.50
C ARG A 116 -16.34 -13.61 14.92
N HIS A 117 -17.48 -14.15 15.00
CA HIS A 117 -18.58 -13.40 15.49
C HIS A 117 -18.77 -13.69 16.96
#